data_718c33d02882f5b2beacc114d9da81a9
#
_entry.id   718c33d02882f5b2beacc114d9da81a9
#
_cell.length_a   1.000
_cell.length_b   1.000
_cell.length_c   1.000
_cell.angle_alpha   90.00
_cell.angle_beta   90.00
_cell.angle_gamma   90.00
#
_symmetry.space_group_name_H-M   'P 1'
#
loop_
_entity.id
_entity.type
_entity.pdbx_description
1 polymer ?
#
loop_
_entity_poly.entity_id
_entity_poly.type
_entity_poly.pdbx_seq_one_letter_code
_entity_poly.pdbx_strand_id
1 'polypeptide(L)'
;MDAEGYREKREQSLERLAEKVAAKVVKYRRNVTLEPMNAYERHVIHTALQDARDVSTFSIGTEPNRRVVVAYDRNKQTPQGEE
;
A
#
# COMPACT_ATOMS: atom_id res chain seq x y z
N MET A 1 16.56 21.92 6.06
CA MET A 1 15.94 21.04 5.79
C MET A 1 14.57 21.19 5.95
N ASP A 2 13.91 20.92 5.14
CA ASP A 2 12.62 21.19 5.08
C ASP A 2 11.85 19.94 5.33
N ALA A 3 11.28 19.86 6.45
CA ALA A 3 10.52 18.69 6.82
C ALA A 3 9.36 18.46 5.89
N GLU A 4 8.78 19.53 5.40
CA GLU A 4 7.67 19.40 4.48
C GLU A 4 8.12 18.81 3.18
N GLY A 5 9.24 19.26 2.67
CA GLY A 5 9.76 18.71 1.44
C GLY A 5 10.10 17.25 1.56
N TYR A 6 10.63 16.87 2.71
CA TYR A 6 10.96 15.49 2.95
C TYR A 6 9.69 14.61 2.94
N ARG A 7 8.63 15.09 3.57
CA ARG A 7 7.39 14.33 3.63
C ARG A 7 6.80 14.13 2.26
N GLU A 8 6.78 15.16 1.44
CA GLU A 8 6.24 15.05 0.11
C GLU A 8 7.01 14.04 -0.72
N LYS A 9 8.32 14.10 -0.64
CA LYS A 9 9.13 13.17 -1.39
C LYS A 9 8.91 11.73 -0.93
N ARG A 10 8.81 11.56 0.38
CA ARG A 10 8.59 10.23 0.94
C ARG A 10 7.23 9.69 0.51
N GLU A 11 6.21 10.53 0.54
CA GLU A 11 4.89 10.14 0.13
C GLU A 11 4.87 9.70 -1.32
N GLN A 12 5.52 10.44 -2.19
CA GLN A 12 5.58 10.09 -3.60
C GLN A 12 6.32 8.78 -3.80
N SER A 13 7.39 8.60 -3.06
CA SER A 13 8.15 7.37 -3.12
C SER A 13 7.31 6.18 -2.72
N LEU A 14 6.55 6.33 -1.65
CA LEU A 14 5.69 5.26 -1.16
C LEU A 14 4.56 4.96 -2.14
N GLU A 15 4.02 6.00 -2.77
CA GLU A 15 2.97 5.80 -3.75
C GLU A 15 3.49 5.03 -4.95
N ARG A 16 4.69 5.34 -5.40
CA ARG A 16 5.30 4.61 -6.50
C ARG A 16 5.57 3.17 -6.12
N LEU A 17 6.07 2.97 -4.91
CA LEU A 17 6.32 1.64 -4.43
C LEU A 17 5.02 0.84 -4.40
N ALA A 18 3.96 1.45 -3.89
CA ALA A 18 2.67 0.79 -3.82
C ALA A 18 2.19 0.37 -5.21
N GLU A 19 2.33 1.26 -6.17
CA GLU A 19 1.90 0.96 -7.53
C GLU A 19 2.71 -0.16 -8.15
N LYS A 20 4.01 -0.15 -7.94
CA LYS A 20 4.87 -1.20 -8.45
C LYS A 20 4.50 -2.53 -7.85
N VAL A 21 4.32 -2.54 -6.55
CA VAL A 21 4.00 -3.78 -5.85
C VAL A 21 2.62 -4.29 -6.28
N ALA A 22 1.66 -3.36 -6.40
CA ALA A 22 0.32 -3.77 -6.83
C ALA A 22 0.36 -4.39 -8.22
N ALA A 23 1.15 -3.83 -9.12
CA ALA A 23 1.28 -4.40 -10.46
C ALA A 23 1.84 -5.81 -10.41
N LYS A 24 2.84 -6.03 -9.56
CA LYS A 24 3.41 -7.37 -9.41
C LYS A 24 2.42 -8.34 -8.81
N VAL A 25 1.67 -7.88 -7.81
CA VAL A 25 0.68 -8.73 -7.16
C VAL A 25 -0.35 -9.21 -8.18
N VAL A 26 -0.82 -8.30 -9.01
CA VAL A 26 -1.83 -8.66 -10.02
C VAL A 26 -1.22 -9.55 -11.10
N LYS A 27 -0.03 -9.21 -11.53
CA LYS A 27 0.61 -9.93 -12.62
C LYS A 27 0.92 -11.38 -12.23
N TYR A 28 1.45 -11.57 -11.04
CA TYR A 28 1.84 -12.90 -10.59
C TYR A 28 0.83 -13.56 -9.67
N ARG A 29 -0.20 -12.82 -9.30
CA ARG A 29 -1.28 -13.31 -8.42
C ARG A 29 -0.73 -13.84 -7.12
N ARG A 30 0.16 -13.07 -6.51
CA ARG A 30 0.76 -13.44 -5.23
C ARG A 30 0.78 -12.26 -4.31
N ASN A 31 0.75 -12.54 -3.01
CA ASN A 31 0.83 -11.50 -2.00
C ASN A 31 2.27 -11.06 -1.83
N VAL A 32 2.46 -9.79 -1.54
CA VAL A 32 3.80 -9.25 -1.28
C VAL A 32 3.77 -8.54 0.06
N THR A 33 4.72 -8.86 0.93
CA THR A 33 4.85 -8.19 2.22
C THR A 33 5.91 -7.12 2.10
N LEU A 34 5.57 -5.92 2.50
CA LEU A 34 6.51 -4.80 2.44
C LEU A 34 7.34 -4.74 3.70
N GLU A 35 8.30 -3.83 3.72
CA GLU A 35 9.16 -3.64 4.88
C GLU A 35 8.37 -3.04 6.03
N PRO A 36 8.83 -3.19 7.27
CA PRO A 36 8.17 -2.54 8.39
C PRO A 36 8.13 -1.03 8.19
N MET A 37 7.04 -0.43 8.53
CA MET A 37 6.83 0.99 8.33
C MET A 37 6.09 1.58 9.50
N ASN A 38 6.24 2.88 9.68
CA ASN A 38 5.49 3.55 10.75
C ASN A 38 4.03 3.77 10.30
N ALA A 39 3.22 4.24 11.23
CA ALA A 39 1.78 4.38 10.95
C ALA A 39 1.50 5.30 9.77
N TYR A 40 2.25 6.40 9.67
CA TYR A 40 2.06 7.34 8.58
C TYR A 40 2.35 6.70 7.23
N GLU A 41 3.45 5.99 7.17
CA GLU A 41 3.86 5.34 5.91
C GLU A 41 2.87 4.27 5.49
N ARG A 42 2.39 3.50 6.46
CA ARG A 42 1.40 2.48 6.15
C ARG A 42 0.11 3.11 5.64
N HIS A 43 -0.26 4.24 6.21
CA HIS A 43 -1.45 4.95 5.77
C HIS A 43 -1.31 5.40 4.31
N VAL A 44 -0.13 5.88 3.92
CA VAL A 44 0.10 6.29 2.55
C VAL A 44 -0.08 5.11 1.59
N ILE A 45 0.46 3.96 1.94
CA ILE A 45 0.32 2.77 1.10
C ILE A 45 -1.14 2.35 0.98
N HIS A 46 -1.85 2.29 2.11
CA HIS A 46 -3.26 1.90 2.09
C HIS A 46 -4.08 2.85 1.24
N THR A 47 -3.83 4.15 1.39
CA THR A 47 -4.56 5.15 0.63
C THR A 47 -4.27 5.04 -0.86
N ALA A 48 -3.01 4.82 -1.20
CA ALA A 48 -2.62 4.72 -2.60
C ALA A 48 -3.28 3.54 -3.29
N LEU A 49 -3.55 2.47 -2.56
CA LEU A 49 -4.09 1.26 -3.15
C LEU A 49 -5.56 1.02 -2.85
N GLN A 50 -6.20 1.94 -2.14
CA GLN A 50 -7.59 1.68 -1.78
C GLN A 50 -8.50 1.62 -3.00
N ASP A 51 -8.15 2.31 -4.07
CA ASP A 51 -8.92 2.28 -5.29
C ASP A 51 -8.36 1.32 -6.33
N ALA A 52 -7.30 0.63 -6.01
CA ALA A 52 -6.70 -0.29 -6.96
C ALA A 52 -7.55 -1.53 -7.10
N ARG A 53 -7.71 -2.00 -8.32
CA ARG A 53 -8.48 -3.19 -8.55
C ARG A 53 -7.66 -4.42 -8.29
N ASP A 54 -8.29 -5.45 -7.83
CA ASP A 54 -7.70 -6.77 -7.65
C ASP A 54 -6.59 -6.81 -6.61
N VAL A 55 -6.43 -5.76 -5.81
CA VAL A 55 -5.48 -5.81 -4.70
C VAL A 55 -6.13 -5.27 -3.44
N SER A 56 -5.74 -5.84 -2.33
CA SER A 56 -6.15 -5.38 -1.01
C SER A 56 -4.92 -5.18 -0.18
N THR A 57 -5.00 -4.34 0.82
CA THR A 57 -3.88 -4.10 1.72
C THR A 57 -4.33 -4.31 3.16
N PHE A 58 -3.45 -4.86 3.95
CA PHE A 58 -3.70 -4.99 5.37
C PHE A 58 -2.35 -4.98 6.09
N SER A 59 -2.39 -4.76 7.39
CA SER A 59 -1.18 -4.71 8.19
C SER A 59 -1.04 -5.96 9.03
N ILE A 60 0.18 -6.43 9.17
CA ILE A 60 0.46 -7.58 10.04
C ILE A 60 1.58 -7.24 10.99
N GLY A 61 1.69 -7.97 12.07
CA GLY A 61 2.73 -7.79 13.06
C GLY A 61 2.32 -6.79 14.11
N THR A 62 3.25 -6.49 15.00
CA THR A 62 2.99 -5.54 16.06
C THR A 62 4.01 -4.43 16.01
N GLU A 63 3.64 -3.28 16.56
CA GLU A 63 4.58 -2.17 16.59
C GLU A 63 5.81 -2.58 17.39
N PRO A 64 6.99 -2.11 17.03
CA PRO A 64 7.25 -1.19 15.92
C PRO A 64 7.54 -1.87 14.59
N ASN A 65 7.36 -3.18 14.52
CA ASN A 65 7.71 -3.92 13.32
C ASN A 65 6.52 -4.26 12.44
N ARG A 66 5.50 -3.48 12.53
CA ARG A 66 4.30 -3.71 11.75
C ARG A 66 4.53 -3.40 10.29
N ARG A 67 4.01 -4.24 9.40
CA ARG A 67 4.23 -4.08 7.97
C ARG A 67 2.93 -4.28 7.19
N VAL A 68 2.93 -3.75 5.96
CA VAL A 68 1.77 -3.86 5.09
C VAL A 68 1.96 -5.04 4.15
N VAL A 69 0.88 -5.78 3.95
CA VAL A 69 0.84 -6.83 2.94
C VAL A 69 -0.07 -6.35 1.83
N VAL A 70 0.41 -6.44 0.59
CA VAL A 70 -0.40 -6.16 -0.59
C VAL A 70 -0.81 -7.52 -1.15
N ALA A 71 -2.09 -7.79 -1.13
CA ALA A 71 -2.59 -9.12 -1.48
C ALA A 71 -3.44 -9.08 -2.74
N TYR A 72 -3.36 -10.12 -3.52
CA TYR A 72 -4.21 -10.27 -4.69
C TYR A 72 -5.63 -10.56 -4.23
N ASP A 73 -6.59 -9.80 -4.72
CA ASP A 73 -7.96 -10.00 -4.32
C ASP A 73 -8.84 -9.84 -5.54
N ARG A 74 -9.08 -10.97 -6.19
CA ARG A 74 -9.82 -11.00 -7.40
C ARG A 74 -11.26 -10.51 -7.24
N ASN A 75 -11.81 -10.60 -6.05
CA ASN A 75 -13.17 -10.22 -5.80
C ASN A 75 -13.32 -8.82 -5.22
N LYS A 76 -12.23 -8.08 -5.14
CA LYS A 76 -12.31 -6.77 -4.55
C LYS A 76 -13.09 -5.83 -5.44
N GLN A 77 -13.92 -5.02 -4.83
CA GLN A 77 -14.63 -4.00 -5.54
C GLN A 77 -14.20 -2.67 -5.00
N THR A 78 -14.09 -1.67 -5.85
CA THR A 78 -13.71 -0.36 -5.38
C THR A 78 -14.86 0.24 -4.58
N PRO A 79 -14.57 0.97 -3.55
CA PRO A 79 -15.62 1.54 -2.71
C PRO A 79 -16.61 2.39 -3.47
N GLN A 80 -16.14 3.12 -4.42
CA GLN A 80 -17.03 3.90 -5.15
C GLN A 80 -17.87 3.11 -6.05
N GLY A 81 -17.47 1.98 -6.42
CA GLY A 81 -18.19 1.16 -7.33
C GLY A 81 -19.40 0.56 -6.74
N GLU A 82 -19.52 0.64 -5.52
CA GLU A 82 -20.47 0.03 -4.96
C GLU A 82 -21.58 0.65 -4.89
N GLU A 83 -22.04 0.95 -5.03
CA GLU A 83 -23.11 1.54 -4.90
C GLU A 83 -23.68 1.57 -5.43
#